data_8243eda5cabd1f79d4fa299a111a7025
#
_entry.id   8243eda5cabd1f79d4fa299a111a7025
#
_cell.length_a   1.000
_cell.length_b   1.000
_cell.length_c   1.000
_cell.angle_alpha   90.00
_cell.angle_beta   90.00
_cell.angle_gamma   90.00
#
_symmetry.space_group_name_H-M   'P 1'
#
loop_
_entity.id
_entity.type
_entity.pdbx_description
1 polymer ?
#
loop_
_entity_poly.entity_id
_entity_poly.type
_entity_poly.pdbx_seq_one_letter_code
_entity_poly.pdbx_strand_id
1 'polypeptide(L)'
;MTNVIERLGAWAVMRVQEMGRMLLFVLSAFAWLARPPFRFHQIMKQLHFIGYRSTFVVVLTAGFTGMVLALQGYYSLRKYGSEGLLGSAVALSMIRELGPVLAALMVTARAGSAMTAEIGIMRITEQIDALDTMAINPRQYLIAPKLVAGVIGVPLLVALFDVVGIYGGSLVGVDLLGVSEGAYWNSVESAVEWKDVYGGILKSITFGLIISWICCYKGFYTRQSAEGLGSATTEAVVLSSVLILVGDYILTSLLL
;
A
#
# COMPACT_ATOMS: atom_id res chain seq x y z
N MET A 1 11.07 20.91 37.39
CA MET A 1 11.66 19.82 36.56
C MET A 1 10.81 18.55 36.57
N THR A 2 10.15 18.20 37.68
CA THR A 2 9.22 17.05 37.78
C THR A 2 8.13 17.05 36.71
N ASN A 3 7.51 18.20 36.41
CA ASN A 3 6.44 18.32 35.41
C ASN A 3 6.83 17.95 33.96
N VAL A 4 8.10 18.08 33.57
CA VAL A 4 8.55 17.72 32.21
C VAL A 4 8.73 16.21 32.08
N ILE A 5 9.28 15.56 33.10
CA ILE A 5 9.46 14.10 33.12
C ILE A 5 8.11 13.40 33.19
N GLU A 6 7.18 13.88 34.00
CA GLU A 6 5.81 13.37 34.11
C GLU A 6 5.04 13.53 32.79
N ARG A 7 5.17 14.66 32.09
CA ARG A 7 4.56 14.87 30.75
C ARG A 7 5.16 13.94 29.70
N LEU A 8 6.48 13.76 29.69
CA LEU A 8 7.13 12.82 28.79
C LEU A 8 6.71 11.38 29.08
N GLY A 9 6.64 10.99 30.35
CA GLY A 9 6.17 9.68 30.76
C GLY A 9 4.71 9.43 30.38
N ALA A 10 3.82 10.39 30.63
CA ALA A 10 2.43 10.31 30.24
C ALA A 10 2.25 10.24 28.71
N TRP A 11 3.02 11.03 27.95
CA TRP A 11 3.03 10.97 26.50
C TRP A 11 3.47 9.60 25.97
N ALA A 12 4.57 9.05 26.51
CA ALA A 12 5.07 7.73 26.13
C ALA A 12 4.05 6.63 26.42
N VAL A 13 3.44 6.64 27.61
CA VAL A 13 2.40 5.67 28.01
C VAL A 13 1.19 5.79 27.07
N MET A 14 0.72 7.00 26.74
CA MET A 14 -0.38 7.18 25.79
C MET A 14 -0.07 6.60 24.42
N ARG A 15 1.16 6.78 23.91
CA ARG A 15 1.58 6.22 22.60
C ARG A 15 1.62 4.71 22.62
N VAL A 16 2.17 4.09 23.66
CA VAL A 16 2.20 2.64 23.82
C VAL A 16 0.77 2.07 23.92
N GLN A 17 -0.12 2.73 24.66
CA GLN A 17 -1.53 2.34 24.74
C GLN A 17 -2.25 2.48 23.39
N GLU A 18 -1.96 3.51 22.61
CA GLU A 18 -2.53 3.68 21.27
C GLU A 18 -2.06 2.55 20.36
N MET A 19 -0.76 2.22 20.34
CA MET A 19 -0.21 1.08 19.59
C MET A 19 -0.85 -0.25 20.01
N GLY A 20 -1.02 -0.47 21.31
CA GLY A 20 -1.71 -1.66 21.84
C GLY A 20 -3.16 -1.76 21.35
N ARG A 21 -3.90 -0.66 21.38
CA ARG A 21 -5.27 -0.60 20.85
C ARG A 21 -5.34 -0.87 19.35
N MET A 22 -4.40 -0.33 18.59
CA MET A 22 -4.30 -0.59 17.15
C MET A 22 -4.07 -2.07 16.86
N LEU A 23 -3.15 -2.72 17.59
CA LEU A 23 -2.87 -4.14 17.44
C LEU A 23 -4.08 -5.00 17.82
N LEU A 24 -4.71 -4.74 18.97
CA LEU A 24 -5.92 -5.46 19.39
C LEU A 24 -7.09 -5.29 18.42
N PHE A 25 -7.18 -4.12 17.76
CA PHE A 25 -8.19 -3.87 16.76
C PHE A 25 -8.05 -4.80 15.55
N VAL A 26 -6.83 -4.89 14.99
CA VAL A 26 -6.61 -5.77 13.83
C VAL A 26 -6.71 -7.23 14.18
N LEU A 27 -6.19 -7.66 15.34
CA LEU A 27 -6.32 -9.04 15.81
C LEU A 27 -7.80 -9.43 16.01
N SER A 28 -8.61 -8.51 16.55
CA SER A 28 -10.05 -8.74 16.67
C SER A 28 -10.73 -8.86 15.31
N ALA A 29 -10.34 -8.06 14.33
CA ALA A 29 -10.91 -8.12 12.98
C ALA A 29 -10.55 -9.46 12.28
N PHE A 30 -9.32 -9.96 12.45
CA PHE A 30 -8.92 -11.29 11.96
C PHE A 30 -9.68 -12.42 12.68
N ALA A 31 -9.85 -12.32 13.98
CA ALA A 31 -10.63 -13.31 14.74
C ALA A 31 -12.09 -13.40 14.26
N TRP A 32 -12.68 -12.27 13.89
CA TRP A 32 -14.03 -12.23 13.32
C TRP A 32 -14.08 -12.65 11.85
N LEU A 33 -12.99 -12.52 11.09
CA LEU A 33 -12.91 -13.02 9.72
C LEU A 33 -13.05 -14.55 9.66
N ALA A 34 -12.54 -15.26 10.68
CA ALA A 34 -12.64 -16.72 10.77
C ALA A 34 -14.03 -17.24 11.16
N ARG A 35 -14.97 -16.35 11.55
CA ARG A 35 -16.31 -16.74 12.00
C ARG A 35 -17.37 -16.50 10.93
N PRO A 36 -18.23 -17.48 10.60
CA PRO A 36 -19.34 -17.29 9.68
C PRO A 36 -20.36 -16.25 10.25
N PRO A 37 -21.10 -15.53 9.40
CA PRO A 37 -21.25 -15.69 7.96
C PRO A 37 -20.17 -14.96 7.13
N PHE A 38 -19.60 -15.66 6.13
CA PHE A 38 -18.66 -15.07 5.20
C PHE A 38 -19.38 -14.13 4.22
N ARG A 39 -19.03 -12.86 4.22
CA ARG A 39 -19.69 -11.83 3.40
C ARG A 39 -18.93 -11.59 2.09
N PHE A 40 -18.87 -12.62 1.25
CA PHE A 40 -18.09 -12.59 0.00
C PHE A 40 -18.45 -11.41 -0.91
N HIS A 41 -19.72 -11.08 -1.01
CA HIS A 41 -20.22 -9.94 -1.79
C HIS A 41 -19.61 -8.61 -1.32
N GLN A 42 -19.44 -8.41 -0.02
CA GLN A 42 -18.82 -7.19 0.51
C GLN A 42 -17.31 -7.14 0.23
N ILE A 43 -16.61 -8.29 0.30
CA ILE A 43 -15.19 -8.38 -0.06
C ILE A 43 -15.01 -7.97 -1.53
N MET A 44 -15.84 -8.50 -2.44
CA MET A 44 -15.79 -8.14 -3.87
C MET A 44 -16.09 -6.66 -4.12
N LYS A 45 -17.05 -6.08 -3.39
CA LYS A 45 -17.35 -4.64 -3.46
C LYS A 45 -16.15 -3.79 -3.02
N GLN A 46 -15.48 -4.17 -1.92
CA GLN A 46 -14.30 -3.47 -1.43
C GLN A 46 -13.08 -3.68 -2.35
N LEU A 47 -12.92 -4.88 -2.91
CA LEU A 47 -11.87 -5.17 -3.89
C LEU A 47 -12.06 -4.31 -5.16
N HIS A 48 -13.28 -4.19 -5.66
CA HIS A 48 -13.60 -3.29 -6.76
C HIS A 48 -13.31 -1.82 -6.41
N PHE A 49 -13.65 -1.40 -5.20
CA PHE A 49 -13.38 -0.04 -4.73
C PHE A 49 -11.88 0.29 -4.65
N ILE A 50 -11.06 -0.62 -4.09
CA ILE A 50 -9.62 -0.44 -3.98
C ILE A 50 -8.96 -0.59 -5.36
N GLY A 51 -9.27 -1.66 -6.08
CA GLY A 51 -8.65 -2.02 -7.36
C GLY A 51 -9.05 -1.06 -8.47
N TYR A 52 -10.27 -1.16 -8.97
CA TYR A 52 -10.71 -0.44 -10.16
C TYR A 52 -10.51 1.07 -10.07
N ARG A 53 -10.90 1.66 -8.97
CA ARG A 53 -10.78 3.10 -8.82
C ARG A 53 -9.35 3.60 -8.65
N SER A 54 -8.38 2.76 -8.25
CA SER A 54 -6.96 3.14 -8.12
C SER A 54 -6.16 2.84 -9.38
N THR A 55 -6.66 2.00 -10.27
CA THR A 55 -5.96 1.54 -11.49
C THR A 55 -5.41 2.69 -12.32
N PHE A 56 -6.23 3.72 -12.60
CA PHE A 56 -5.81 4.84 -13.43
C PHE A 56 -4.57 5.58 -12.87
N VAL A 57 -4.60 5.89 -11.58
CA VAL A 57 -3.47 6.59 -10.92
C VAL A 57 -2.24 5.70 -10.87
N VAL A 58 -2.43 4.41 -10.58
CA VAL A 58 -1.35 3.41 -10.53
C VAL A 58 -0.69 3.25 -11.90
N VAL A 59 -1.47 3.08 -12.98
CA VAL A 59 -0.96 2.94 -14.35
C VAL A 59 -0.21 4.19 -14.80
N LEU A 60 -0.77 5.37 -14.54
CA LEU A 60 -0.13 6.63 -14.92
C LEU A 60 1.23 6.80 -14.20
N THR A 61 1.25 6.61 -12.90
CA THR A 61 2.49 6.73 -12.11
C THR A 61 3.51 5.66 -12.46
N ALA A 62 3.09 4.43 -12.71
CA ALA A 62 3.96 3.33 -13.12
C ALA A 62 4.67 3.65 -14.45
N GLY A 63 3.90 4.06 -15.47
CA GLY A 63 4.45 4.40 -16.77
C GLY A 63 5.52 5.49 -16.69
N PHE A 64 5.20 6.61 -16.04
CA PHE A 64 6.17 7.70 -15.88
C PHE A 64 7.39 7.30 -15.03
N THR A 65 7.20 6.50 -13.97
CA THR A 65 8.32 6.01 -13.17
C THR A 65 9.25 5.15 -14.00
N GLY A 66 8.72 4.21 -14.78
CA GLY A 66 9.52 3.37 -15.69
C GLY A 66 10.27 4.18 -16.75
N MET A 67 9.61 5.18 -17.36
CA MET A 67 10.23 6.08 -18.33
C MET A 67 11.40 6.86 -17.72
N VAL A 68 11.22 7.42 -16.52
CA VAL A 68 12.27 8.18 -15.82
C VAL A 68 13.43 7.26 -15.42
N LEU A 69 13.15 6.05 -14.93
CA LEU A 69 14.18 5.07 -14.60
C LEU A 69 15.00 4.67 -15.84
N ALA A 70 14.34 4.43 -16.97
CA ALA A 70 15.04 4.10 -18.21
C ALA A 70 15.92 5.26 -18.68
N LEU A 71 15.41 6.50 -18.61
CA LEU A 71 16.19 7.68 -18.98
C LEU A 71 17.44 7.83 -18.10
N GLN A 72 17.29 7.76 -16.78
CA GLN A 72 18.43 7.90 -15.85
C GLN A 72 19.39 6.70 -15.93
N GLY A 73 18.84 5.50 -16.05
CA GLY A 73 19.59 4.25 -16.19
C GLY A 73 20.45 4.26 -17.44
N TYR A 74 19.90 4.69 -18.58
CA TYR A 74 20.62 4.79 -19.84
C TYR A 74 21.86 5.71 -19.73
N TYR A 75 21.69 6.94 -19.23
CA TYR A 75 22.81 7.86 -19.08
C TYR A 75 23.89 7.36 -18.10
N SER A 76 23.50 6.57 -17.11
CA SER A 76 24.43 5.96 -16.16
C SER A 76 25.20 4.79 -16.80
N LEU A 77 24.50 3.88 -17.49
CA LEU A 77 25.07 2.68 -18.10
C LEU A 77 25.91 3.00 -19.34
N ARG A 78 25.52 4.02 -20.09
CA ARG A 78 26.27 4.50 -21.28
C ARG A 78 27.71 4.88 -20.98
N LYS A 79 27.98 5.43 -19.80
CA LYS A 79 29.34 5.78 -19.37
C LYS A 79 30.27 4.56 -19.29
N TYR A 80 29.69 3.37 -19.13
CA TYR A 80 30.43 2.11 -19.00
C TYR A 80 30.26 1.20 -20.21
N GLY A 81 29.59 1.66 -21.27
CA GLY A 81 29.32 0.85 -22.48
C GLY A 81 28.38 -0.34 -22.23
N SER A 82 27.56 -0.28 -21.18
CA SER A 82 26.68 -1.38 -20.73
C SER A 82 25.20 -1.08 -20.98
N GLU A 83 24.87 -0.38 -22.05
CA GLU A 83 23.52 0.05 -22.40
C GLU A 83 22.53 -1.12 -22.55
N GLY A 84 23.02 -2.29 -22.96
CA GLY A 84 22.22 -3.51 -23.10
C GLY A 84 21.63 -4.05 -21.78
N LEU A 85 22.16 -3.62 -20.62
CA LEU A 85 21.67 -4.00 -19.31
C LEU A 85 20.54 -3.08 -18.79
N LEU A 86 20.07 -2.14 -19.62
CA LEU A 86 19.04 -1.18 -19.21
C LEU A 86 17.75 -1.87 -18.77
N GLY A 87 17.31 -2.89 -19.51
CA GLY A 87 16.09 -3.63 -19.21
C GLY A 87 16.15 -4.30 -17.84
N SER A 88 17.26 -4.97 -17.53
CA SER A 88 17.45 -5.62 -16.23
C SER A 88 17.46 -4.61 -15.06
N ALA A 89 18.13 -3.47 -15.24
CA ALA A 89 18.18 -2.43 -14.22
C ALA A 89 16.78 -1.85 -13.92
N VAL A 90 15.99 -1.57 -14.97
CA VAL A 90 14.61 -1.09 -14.81
C VAL A 90 13.72 -2.15 -14.15
N ALA A 91 13.74 -3.39 -14.68
CA ALA A 91 12.87 -4.45 -14.19
C ALA A 91 13.14 -4.81 -12.73
N LEU A 92 14.40 -5.01 -12.35
CA LEU A 92 14.76 -5.35 -10.96
C LEU A 92 14.44 -4.20 -10.00
N SER A 93 14.70 -2.95 -10.40
CA SER A 93 14.35 -1.79 -9.57
C SER A 93 12.84 -1.66 -9.36
N MET A 94 12.04 -1.96 -10.39
CA MET A 94 10.57 -1.95 -10.29
C MET A 94 10.08 -3.08 -9.40
N ILE A 95 10.40 -4.32 -9.71
CA ILE A 95 9.83 -5.50 -9.03
C ILE A 95 10.26 -5.59 -7.57
N ARG A 96 11.53 -5.30 -7.26
CA ARG A 96 12.08 -5.47 -5.91
C ARG A 96 11.68 -4.37 -4.94
N GLU A 97 11.62 -3.10 -5.42
CA GLU A 97 11.52 -1.94 -4.54
C GLU A 97 10.43 -0.95 -4.96
N LEU A 98 10.58 -0.32 -6.13
CA LEU A 98 9.77 0.83 -6.50
C LEU A 98 8.31 0.47 -6.76
N GLY A 99 8.05 -0.67 -7.38
CA GLY A 99 6.68 -1.12 -7.65
C GLY A 99 5.86 -1.31 -6.37
N PRO A 100 6.30 -2.18 -5.45
CA PRO A 100 5.59 -2.39 -4.19
C PRO A 100 5.40 -1.10 -3.39
N VAL A 101 6.45 -0.28 -3.24
CA VAL A 101 6.40 0.94 -2.43
C VAL A 101 5.53 2.02 -3.06
N LEU A 102 5.80 2.38 -4.34
CA LEU A 102 5.08 3.48 -4.99
C LEU A 102 3.61 3.14 -5.23
N ALA A 103 3.30 1.90 -5.65
CA ALA A 103 1.92 1.47 -5.78
C ALA A 103 1.19 1.52 -4.43
N ALA A 104 1.81 1.05 -3.34
CA ALA A 104 1.23 1.11 -2.00
C ALA A 104 0.98 2.57 -1.54
N LEU A 105 1.92 3.49 -1.80
CA LEU A 105 1.74 4.91 -1.49
C LEU A 105 0.59 5.54 -2.29
N MET A 106 0.46 5.22 -3.60
CA MET A 106 -0.65 5.70 -4.42
C MET A 106 -2.00 5.15 -3.94
N VAL A 107 -2.04 3.86 -3.59
CA VAL A 107 -3.25 3.24 -3.01
C VAL A 107 -3.58 3.85 -1.66
N THR A 108 -2.58 4.12 -0.81
CA THR A 108 -2.77 4.78 0.49
C THR A 108 -3.39 6.16 0.33
N ALA A 109 -2.82 6.98 -0.56
CA ALA A 109 -3.30 8.33 -0.80
C ALA A 109 -4.74 8.35 -1.32
N ARG A 110 -5.10 7.41 -2.20
CA ARG A 110 -6.42 7.40 -2.85
C ARG A 110 -7.43 6.49 -2.15
N ALA A 111 -7.16 5.19 -2.04
CA ALA A 111 -8.11 4.23 -1.45
C ALA A 111 -8.07 4.27 0.09
N GLY A 112 -6.88 4.42 0.68
CA GLY A 112 -6.71 4.53 2.12
C GLY A 112 -7.42 5.74 2.70
N SER A 113 -7.22 6.93 2.12
CA SER A 113 -7.91 8.16 2.54
C SER A 113 -9.44 8.02 2.41
N ALA A 114 -9.91 7.45 1.31
CA ALA A 114 -11.35 7.25 1.08
C ALA A 114 -11.96 6.22 2.04
N MET A 115 -11.23 5.14 2.39
CA MET A 115 -11.67 4.18 3.42
C MET A 115 -11.79 4.82 4.79
N THR A 116 -10.81 5.65 5.18
CA THR A 116 -10.83 6.37 6.44
C THR A 116 -12.01 7.34 6.48
N ALA A 117 -12.24 8.08 5.40
CA ALA A 117 -13.35 9.01 5.30
C ALA A 117 -14.71 8.30 5.35
N GLU A 118 -14.88 7.20 4.62
CA GLU A 118 -16.13 6.42 4.63
C GLU A 118 -16.49 5.93 6.04
N ILE A 119 -15.54 5.29 6.74
CA ILE A 119 -15.76 4.78 8.09
C ILE A 119 -15.97 5.93 9.07
N GLY A 120 -15.20 7.02 8.94
CA GLY A 120 -15.33 8.19 9.79
C GLY A 120 -16.68 8.91 9.62
N ILE A 121 -17.22 9.00 8.41
CA ILE A 121 -18.59 9.48 8.17
C ILE A 121 -19.61 8.58 8.86
N MET A 122 -19.48 7.24 8.72
CA MET A 122 -20.36 6.30 9.40
C MET A 122 -20.27 6.42 10.94
N ARG A 123 -19.12 6.84 11.48
CA ARG A 123 -18.95 7.13 12.90
C ARG A 123 -19.66 8.41 13.32
N ILE A 124 -19.51 9.49 12.55
CA ILE A 124 -20.13 10.79 12.84
C ILE A 124 -21.66 10.71 12.74
N THR A 125 -22.17 9.92 11.81
CA THR A 125 -23.62 9.73 11.58
C THR A 125 -24.23 8.61 12.43
N GLU A 126 -23.48 8.10 13.43
CA GLU A 126 -23.91 7.06 14.38
C GLU A 126 -24.33 5.73 13.73
N GLN A 127 -23.99 5.51 12.44
CA GLN A 127 -24.30 4.26 11.75
C GLN A 127 -23.57 3.06 12.35
N ILE A 128 -22.36 3.26 12.91
CA ILE A 128 -21.62 2.20 13.60
C ILE A 128 -22.33 1.80 14.88
N ASP A 129 -22.85 2.76 15.64
CA ASP A 129 -23.58 2.52 16.88
C ASP A 129 -24.96 1.87 16.59
N ALA A 130 -25.59 2.25 15.47
CA ALA A 130 -26.79 1.59 14.98
C ALA A 130 -26.57 0.11 14.64
N LEU A 131 -25.42 -0.26 14.06
CA LEU A 131 -25.08 -1.66 13.84
C LEU A 131 -24.95 -2.44 15.15
N ASP A 132 -24.31 -1.85 16.17
CA ASP A 132 -24.18 -2.47 17.50
C ASP A 132 -25.55 -2.68 18.16
N THR A 133 -26.48 -1.71 18.04
CA THR A 133 -27.85 -1.85 18.58
C THR A 133 -28.65 -2.94 17.86
N MET A 134 -28.34 -3.21 16.57
CA MET A 134 -28.92 -4.31 15.80
C MET A 134 -28.21 -5.66 16.05
N ALA A 135 -27.32 -5.75 17.04
CA ALA A 135 -26.50 -6.93 17.33
C ALA A 135 -25.60 -7.38 16.16
N ILE A 136 -25.28 -6.48 15.24
CA ILE A 136 -24.34 -6.71 14.14
C ILE A 136 -22.98 -6.17 14.55
N ASN A 137 -21.97 -7.04 14.64
CA ASN A 137 -20.62 -6.60 15.00
C ASN A 137 -20.01 -5.72 13.88
N PRO A 138 -19.73 -4.41 14.11
CA PRO A 138 -19.21 -3.51 13.09
C PRO A 138 -17.84 -3.93 12.57
N ARG A 139 -17.00 -4.56 13.40
CA ARG A 139 -15.67 -5.03 12.98
C ARG A 139 -15.78 -6.13 11.94
N GLN A 140 -16.71 -7.08 12.15
CA GLN A 140 -16.97 -8.14 11.17
C GLN A 140 -17.63 -7.60 9.90
N TYR A 141 -18.55 -6.63 10.06
CA TYR A 141 -19.34 -6.12 8.95
C TYR A 141 -18.58 -5.16 8.05
N LEU A 142 -17.82 -4.22 8.63
CA LEU A 142 -17.15 -3.13 7.91
C LEU A 142 -15.66 -3.38 7.72
N ILE A 143 -14.96 -3.85 8.78
CA ILE A 143 -13.50 -3.84 8.81
C ILE A 143 -12.92 -5.10 8.14
N ALA A 144 -13.42 -6.28 8.50
CA ALA A 144 -12.90 -7.54 7.97
C ALA A 144 -12.91 -7.62 6.43
N PRO A 145 -13.99 -7.23 5.72
CA PRO A 145 -13.98 -7.21 4.25
C PRO A 145 -12.96 -6.24 3.64
N LYS A 146 -12.71 -5.09 4.29
CA LYS A 146 -11.74 -4.10 3.83
C LYS A 146 -10.31 -4.59 4.01
N LEU A 147 -9.99 -5.29 5.11
CA LEU A 147 -8.69 -5.92 5.33
C LEU A 147 -8.38 -6.96 4.25
N VAL A 148 -9.31 -7.87 3.98
CA VAL A 148 -9.14 -8.90 2.94
C VAL A 148 -8.97 -8.27 1.57
N ALA A 149 -9.79 -7.28 1.25
CA ALA A 149 -9.72 -6.57 -0.03
C ALA A 149 -8.40 -5.82 -0.20
N GLY A 150 -7.82 -5.26 0.86
CA GLY A 150 -6.50 -4.63 0.82
C GLY A 150 -5.38 -5.64 0.58
N VAL A 151 -5.39 -6.76 1.32
CA VAL A 151 -4.40 -7.83 1.19
C VAL A 151 -4.40 -8.47 -0.21
N ILE A 152 -5.53 -8.52 -0.90
CA ILE A 152 -5.64 -9.07 -2.26
C ILE A 152 -5.46 -7.96 -3.31
N GLY A 153 -6.06 -6.80 -3.11
CA GLY A 153 -6.11 -5.72 -4.10
C GLY A 153 -4.78 -5.02 -4.30
N VAL A 154 -3.99 -4.81 -3.23
CA VAL A 154 -2.70 -4.14 -3.35
C VAL A 154 -1.69 -4.96 -4.16
N PRO A 155 -1.50 -6.28 -3.94
CA PRO A 155 -0.63 -7.09 -4.79
C PRO A 155 -1.02 -7.09 -6.27
N LEU A 156 -2.31 -7.11 -6.59
CA LEU A 156 -2.77 -7.03 -7.97
C LEU A 156 -2.42 -5.68 -8.62
N LEU A 157 -2.53 -4.59 -7.87
CA LEU A 157 -2.15 -3.26 -8.34
C LEU A 157 -0.64 -3.09 -8.46
N VAL A 158 0.15 -3.74 -7.58
CA VAL A 158 1.62 -3.79 -7.68
C VAL A 158 2.04 -4.54 -8.93
N ALA A 159 1.48 -5.72 -9.19
CA ALA A 159 1.79 -6.48 -10.40
C ALA A 159 1.47 -5.66 -11.68
N LEU A 160 0.35 -4.93 -11.68
CA LEU A 160 0.01 -4.02 -12.77
C LEU A 160 1.03 -2.87 -12.89
N PHE A 161 1.46 -2.30 -11.74
CA PHE A 161 2.47 -1.24 -11.69
C PHE A 161 3.80 -1.70 -12.30
N ASP A 162 4.28 -2.90 -11.94
CA ASP A 162 5.53 -3.45 -12.43
C ASP A 162 5.49 -3.68 -13.94
N VAL A 163 4.42 -4.31 -14.44
CA VAL A 163 4.26 -4.55 -15.88
C VAL A 163 4.23 -3.23 -16.65
N VAL A 164 3.40 -2.28 -16.24
CA VAL A 164 3.28 -0.98 -16.93
C VAL A 164 4.57 -0.16 -16.83
N GLY A 165 5.27 -0.24 -15.70
CA GLY A 165 6.53 0.46 -15.50
C GLY A 165 7.66 -0.09 -16.38
N ILE A 166 7.79 -1.42 -16.50
CA ILE A 166 8.77 -2.05 -17.37
C ILE A 166 8.49 -1.71 -18.85
N TYR A 167 7.22 -1.73 -19.26
CA TYR A 167 6.81 -1.28 -20.59
C TYR A 167 7.08 0.21 -20.81
N GLY A 168 6.79 1.08 -19.83
CA GLY A 168 7.14 2.49 -19.89
C GLY A 168 8.64 2.71 -20.05
N GLY A 169 9.45 1.90 -19.39
CA GLY A 169 10.91 1.87 -19.54
C GLY A 169 11.35 1.45 -20.95
N SER A 170 10.68 0.48 -21.59
CA SER A 170 10.99 0.07 -22.95
C SER A 170 10.67 1.16 -23.97
N LEU A 171 9.55 1.88 -23.83
CA LEU A 171 9.21 2.99 -24.72
C LEU A 171 10.31 4.06 -24.78
N VAL A 172 10.90 4.39 -23.64
CA VAL A 172 12.01 5.36 -23.63
C VAL A 172 13.33 4.71 -24.03
N GLY A 173 13.65 3.53 -23.50
CA GLY A 173 14.92 2.86 -23.74
C GLY A 173 15.10 2.44 -25.21
N VAL A 174 14.07 1.87 -25.81
CA VAL A 174 14.11 1.34 -27.18
C VAL A 174 13.77 2.45 -28.18
N ASP A 175 12.58 3.05 -28.08
CA ASP A 175 12.08 3.95 -29.13
C ASP A 175 12.74 5.32 -29.12
N LEU A 176 13.11 5.85 -27.95
CA LEU A 176 13.68 7.18 -27.81
C LEU A 176 15.22 7.18 -27.79
N LEU A 177 15.82 6.22 -27.05
CA LEU A 177 17.27 6.19 -26.81
C LEU A 177 18.01 5.20 -27.71
N GLY A 178 17.30 4.40 -28.54
CA GLY A 178 17.87 3.52 -29.54
C GLY A 178 18.54 2.26 -29.00
N VAL A 179 18.23 1.83 -27.79
CA VAL A 179 18.66 0.52 -27.29
C VAL A 179 17.98 -0.58 -28.10
N SER A 180 18.72 -1.61 -28.50
CA SER A 180 18.13 -2.73 -29.24
C SER A 180 16.99 -3.39 -28.41
N GLU A 181 15.81 -3.55 -29.03
CA GLU A 181 14.65 -4.16 -28.41
C GLU A 181 14.98 -5.56 -27.86
N GLY A 182 15.68 -6.38 -28.66
CA GLY A 182 16.13 -7.70 -28.24
C GLY A 182 17.07 -7.66 -27.03
N ALA A 183 17.98 -6.67 -26.96
CA ALA A 183 18.87 -6.53 -25.81
C ALA A 183 18.09 -6.13 -24.55
N TYR A 184 17.12 -5.21 -24.68
CA TYR A 184 16.27 -4.79 -23.56
C TYR A 184 15.50 -5.98 -22.96
N TRP A 185 14.70 -6.67 -23.78
CA TRP A 185 13.85 -7.76 -23.31
C TRP A 185 14.63 -9.00 -22.86
N ASN A 186 15.71 -9.38 -23.58
CA ASN A 186 16.59 -10.46 -23.13
C ASN A 186 17.25 -10.16 -21.79
N SER A 187 17.63 -8.91 -21.55
CA SER A 187 18.19 -8.51 -20.25
C SER A 187 17.14 -8.56 -19.12
N VAL A 188 15.88 -8.23 -19.40
CA VAL A 188 14.77 -8.38 -18.45
C VAL A 188 14.56 -9.87 -18.12
N GLU A 189 14.41 -10.71 -19.14
CA GLU A 189 14.13 -12.14 -18.97
C GLU A 189 15.26 -12.88 -18.23
N SER A 190 16.52 -12.55 -18.54
CA SER A 190 17.67 -13.19 -17.89
C SER A 190 17.92 -12.74 -16.46
N ALA A 191 17.46 -11.55 -16.06
CA ALA A 191 17.76 -10.96 -14.78
C ALA A 191 16.65 -11.16 -13.72
N VAL A 192 15.39 -11.31 -14.16
CA VAL A 192 14.24 -11.46 -13.24
C VAL A 192 14.11 -12.91 -12.80
N GLU A 193 14.35 -13.16 -11.54
CA GLU A 193 14.18 -14.49 -10.91
C GLU A 193 12.82 -14.58 -10.19
N TRP A 194 12.32 -15.80 -10.01
CA TRP A 194 11.12 -16.06 -9.22
C TRP A 194 11.22 -15.56 -7.79
N LYS A 195 12.43 -15.51 -7.22
CA LYS A 195 12.69 -14.96 -5.88
C LYS A 195 12.32 -13.47 -5.82
N ASP A 196 12.59 -12.72 -6.86
CA ASP A 196 12.30 -11.27 -6.93
C ASP A 196 10.80 -11.01 -6.95
N VAL A 197 10.08 -11.74 -7.81
CA VAL A 197 8.62 -11.64 -7.91
C VAL A 197 7.94 -12.04 -6.60
N TYR A 198 8.40 -13.13 -5.97
CA TYR A 198 7.87 -13.56 -4.69
C TYR A 198 8.13 -12.52 -3.59
N GLY A 199 9.32 -11.93 -3.56
CA GLY A 199 9.68 -10.85 -2.64
C GLY A 199 8.76 -9.64 -2.80
N GLY A 200 8.52 -9.19 -4.03
CA GLY A 200 7.60 -8.10 -4.36
C GLY A 200 6.15 -8.39 -3.94
N ILE A 201 5.68 -9.62 -4.18
CA ILE A 201 4.33 -10.04 -3.74
C ILE A 201 4.23 -10.04 -2.21
N LEU A 202 5.21 -10.56 -1.49
CA LEU A 202 5.19 -10.59 -0.03
C LEU A 202 5.18 -9.18 0.57
N LYS A 203 6.00 -8.26 0.03
CA LYS A 203 5.98 -6.85 0.40
C LYS A 203 4.61 -6.23 0.17
N SER A 204 4.03 -6.45 -1.00
CA SER A 204 2.73 -5.88 -1.38
C SER A 204 1.56 -6.39 -0.52
N ILE A 205 1.57 -7.65 -0.11
CA ILE A 205 0.60 -8.23 0.84
C ILE A 205 0.72 -7.51 2.20
N THR A 206 1.94 -7.36 2.69
CA THR A 206 2.21 -6.68 3.96
C THR A 206 1.76 -5.21 3.92
N PHE A 207 2.03 -4.51 2.82
CA PHE A 207 1.60 -3.13 2.63
C PHE A 207 0.09 -3.01 2.52
N GLY A 208 -0.57 -3.93 1.82
CA GLY A 208 -2.03 -4.00 1.75
C GLY A 208 -2.68 -4.17 3.12
N LEU A 209 -2.07 -4.97 3.98
CA LEU A 209 -2.48 -5.14 5.37
C LEU A 209 -2.27 -3.85 6.18
N ILE A 210 -1.11 -3.21 6.09
CA ILE A 210 -0.79 -1.96 6.80
C ILE A 210 -1.80 -0.87 6.42
N ILE A 211 -2.02 -0.64 5.13
CA ILE A 211 -2.94 0.39 4.62
C ILE A 211 -4.35 0.15 5.19
N SER A 212 -4.88 -1.05 4.99
CA SER A 212 -6.24 -1.37 5.41
C SER A 212 -6.41 -1.30 6.92
N TRP A 213 -5.41 -1.77 7.67
CA TRP A 213 -5.41 -1.72 9.14
C TRP A 213 -5.46 -0.28 9.67
N ILE A 214 -4.49 0.54 9.25
CA ILE A 214 -4.34 1.90 9.78
C ILE A 214 -5.52 2.79 9.37
N CYS A 215 -5.91 2.72 8.09
CA CYS A 215 -7.02 3.52 7.58
C CYS A 215 -8.35 3.16 8.23
N CYS A 216 -8.62 1.87 8.43
CA CYS A 216 -9.81 1.43 9.15
C CYS A 216 -9.78 1.83 10.62
N TYR A 217 -8.63 1.71 11.29
CA TYR A 217 -8.49 2.10 12.70
C TYR A 217 -8.74 3.60 12.90
N LYS A 218 -8.07 4.44 12.13
CA LYS A 218 -8.21 5.90 12.24
C LYS A 218 -9.62 6.37 11.90
N GLY A 219 -10.26 5.77 10.89
CA GLY A 219 -11.67 6.05 10.58
C GLY A 219 -12.63 5.62 11.67
N PHE A 220 -12.42 4.43 12.28
CA PHE A 220 -13.29 3.88 13.30
C PHE A 220 -13.27 4.67 14.63
N TYR A 221 -12.10 5.22 14.98
CA TYR A 221 -11.90 6.01 16.21
C TYR A 221 -11.81 7.52 15.93
N THR A 222 -12.34 7.99 14.80
CA THR A 222 -12.39 9.42 14.51
C THR A 222 -13.28 10.18 15.51
N ARG A 223 -12.93 11.45 15.76
CA ARG A 223 -13.79 12.32 16.58
C ARG A 223 -15.06 12.64 15.80
N GLN A 224 -16.20 12.75 16.49
CA GLN A 224 -17.50 13.03 15.89
C GLN A 224 -17.63 14.50 15.43
N SER A 225 -16.72 14.94 14.55
CA SER A 225 -16.71 16.26 13.95
C SER A 225 -16.09 16.24 12.56
N ALA A 226 -16.46 17.18 11.69
CA ALA A 226 -15.89 17.31 10.35
C ALA A 226 -14.37 17.59 10.39
N GLU A 227 -13.91 18.40 11.35
CA GLU A 227 -12.49 18.66 11.58
C GLU A 227 -11.75 17.38 12.03
N GLY A 228 -12.38 16.60 12.94
CA GLY A 228 -11.86 15.30 13.37
C GLY A 228 -11.72 14.30 12.21
N LEU A 229 -12.65 14.33 11.26
CA LEU A 229 -12.59 13.49 10.05
C LEU A 229 -11.40 13.88 9.15
N GLY A 230 -11.20 15.15 8.91
CA GLY A 230 -10.07 15.66 8.13
C GLY A 230 -8.73 15.29 8.75
N SER A 231 -8.57 15.49 10.07
CA SER A 231 -7.33 15.12 10.78
C SER A 231 -7.10 13.62 10.78
N ALA A 232 -8.13 12.81 11.04
CA ALA A 232 -8.03 11.34 11.02
C ALA A 232 -7.62 10.80 9.65
N THR A 233 -8.15 11.39 8.57
CA THR A 233 -7.80 11.01 7.19
C THR A 233 -6.33 11.34 6.89
N THR A 234 -5.88 12.53 7.24
CA THR A 234 -4.48 12.93 7.05
C THR A 234 -3.53 12.07 7.88
N GLU A 235 -3.85 11.86 9.17
CA GLU A 235 -3.06 11.00 10.06
C GLU A 235 -2.98 9.55 9.55
N ALA A 236 -4.09 9.02 9.01
CA ALA A 236 -4.11 7.68 8.44
C ALA A 236 -3.16 7.54 7.26
N VAL A 237 -3.20 8.48 6.33
CA VAL A 237 -2.31 8.49 5.15
C VAL A 237 -0.85 8.62 5.56
N VAL A 238 -0.53 9.58 6.42
CA VAL A 238 0.86 9.81 6.87
C VAL A 238 1.40 8.60 7.62
N LEU A 239 0.64 8.07 8.58
CA LEU A 239 1.08 6.92 9.38
C LEU A 239 1.25 5.66 8.51
N SER A 240 0.32 5.39 7.59
CA SER A 240 0.45 4.28 6.66
C SER A 240 1.67 4.42 5.77
N SER A 241 1.92 5.61 5.22
CA SER A 241 3.09 5.86 4.37
C SER A 241 4.41 5.67 5.10
N VAL A 242 4.51 6.15 6.34
CA VAL A 242 5.72 5.94 7.17
C VAL A 242 5.91 4.46 7.48
N LEU A 243 4.84 3.73 7.83
CA LEU A 243 4.93 2.30 8.13
C LEU A 243 5.24 1.45 6.89
N ILE A 244 4.80 1.88 5.69
CA ILE A 244 5.18 1.24 4.43
C ILE A 244 6.69 1.37 4.22
N LEU A 245 7.25 2.58 4.35
CA LEU A 245 8.68 2.81 4.16
C LEU A 245 9.56 2.06 5.20
N VAL A 246 9.15 2.07 6.46
CA VAL A 246 9.84 1.30 7.52
C VAL A 246 9.71 -0.21 7.26
N GLY A 247 8.52 -0.66 6.90
CA GLY A 247 8.23 -2.05 6.57
C GLY A 247 9.01 -2.53 5.35
N ASP A 248 9.16 -1.68 4.34
CA ASP A 248 9.96 -1.96 3.15
C ASP A 248 11.41 -2.24 3.51
N TYR A 249 12.04 -1.35 4.28
CA TYR A 249 13.40 -1.53 4.75
C TYR A 249 13.59 -2.85 5.52
N ILE A 250 12.67 -3.17 6.43
CA ILE A 250 12.72 -4.40 7.22
C ILE A 250 12.58 -5.62 6.33
N LEU A 251 11.59 -5.63 5.43
CA LEU A 251 11.35 -6.76 4.53
C LEU A 251 12.49 -6.95 3.53
N THR A 252 13.04 -5.88 2.97
CA THR A 252 14.21 -5.95 2.11
C THR A 252 15.40 -6.57 2.84
N SER A 253 15.67 -6.13 4.07
CA SER A 253 16.76 -6.68 4.89
C SER A 253 16.58 -8.17 5.27
N LEU A 254 15.34 -8.67 5.30
CA LEU A 254 15.05 -10.08 5.59
C LEU A 254 15.04 -10.97 4.33
N LEU A 255 14.80 -10.39 3.15
CA LEU A 255 14.66 -11.13 1.88
C LEU A 255 15.98 -11.21 1.10
N LEU A 256 16.91 -10.29 1.34
CA LEU A 256 18.27 -10.32 0.81
C LEU A 256 19.15 -11.30 1.56
#